data_6397f79d921bc40e8e78af663c739a3d
#
_entry.id   6397f79d921bc40e8e78af663c739a3d
#
_cell.length_a   1.000
_cell.length_b   1.000
_cell.length_c   1.000
_cell.angle_alpha   90.00
_cell.angle_beta   90.00
_cell.angle_gamma   90.00
#
_symmetry.space_group_name_H-M   'P 1'
#
loop_
_entity.id
_entity.type
_entity.pdbx_description
1 polymer ?
#
loop_
_entity_poly.entity_id
_entity_poly.type
_entity_poly.pdbx_seq_one_letter_code
_entity_poly.pdbx_strand_id
1 'polypeptide(L)'
;MAADSSPCSAVDDAFYQAADTFFPAQQGVALTYDDVTLATQYSEILPRDANLETTLSERLHLQIPIISADMDTVTESRMAIAMALNGGLGLIHYNMPERQQLSEVTRVKYHVHGLIQEPIKVSPDQYIGDVLTLIEERHFSFSTFPIVDSRDRLLGLLPGHVVRPRYASRKVVEAMMPRASVHTIPECELQPDPIGRADKFFNEHVGIHKLLVVDDEDRLRGLFTLSDIERITQEKAAPLKPGRDAQFRLVCGAAISATRNSTGELDQERILLHIGSLVERGVDVVAISTAHGFSKGVGETVSLIRAAYPDLPIIAGNVTSGSAVEYLARCGANAIKVGQGPGSICTTRIVAGVGIPQLTALYVCGKAAEAAGVRIIADGGIAKSGDIVKALSLSHAVICGGLLAGCPEAPGEIMEINGKLYKQYRGMGSPAAMKAGSAARYGHNKDTTRKVAAEGVEALKEVSASLDSVMTQLVGGLQSGMGYLGATNLASLRNRARFSRITPAGQRESAPHDIVEVKTGSSNN
;
A
#
# COMPACT_ATOMS: atom_id res chain seq x y z
N MET A 1 -16.75 -24.62 20.75
CA MET A 1 -17.00 -24.76 19.31
C MET A 1 -18.45 -25.13 19.15
N ALA A 2 -19.31 -24.16 18.90
CA ALA A 2 -20.69 -24.43 18.50
C ALA A 2 -20.65 -24.87 17.04
N ALA A 3 -21.17 -26.04 16.73
CA ALA A 3 -21.30 -26.51 15.35
C ALA A 3 -22.21 -25.52 14.62
N ASP A 4 -21.69 -25.00 13.50
CA ASP A 4 -22.41 -24.13 12.57
C ASP A 4 -23.59 -24.96 12.00
N SER A 5 -24.75 -24.81 12.59
CA SER A 5 -25.98 -25.53 12.21
C SER A 5 -26.74 -24.82 11.12
N SER A 6 -26.02 -24.21 10.16
CA SER A 6 -26.63 -23.66 8.96
C SER A 6 -27.34 -24.81 8.22
N PRO A 7 -28.63 -24.68 7.82
CA PRO A 7 -29.30 -25.70 7.08
C PRO A 7 -28.61 -25.86 5.72
N CYS A 8 -27.80 -26.91 5.55
CA CYS A 8 -27.16 -27.26 4.31
C CYS A 8 -27.88 -28.44 3.67
N SER A 9 -28.24 -28.32 2.41
CA SER A 9 -28.84 -29.42 1.65
C SER A 9 -27.73 -30.32 1.10
N ALA A 10 -27.89 -31.65 1.16
CA ALA A 10 -26.96 -32.59 0.56
C ALA A 10 -26.80 -32.38 -0.96
N VAL A 11 -27.77 -31.76 -1.63
CA VAL A 11 -27.69 -31.37 -3.03
C VAL A 11 -26.77 -30.18 -3.19
N ASP A 12 -26.81 -29.20 -2.28
CA ASP A 12 -25.92 -28.02 -2.33
C ASP A 12 -24.46 -28.45 -2.25
N ASP A 13 -24.11 -29.36 -1.35
CA ASP A 13 -22.72 -29.85 -1.19
C ASP A 13 -22.20 -30.59 -2.42
N ALA A 14 -23.08 -31.19 -3.23
CA ALA A 14 -22.69 -31.84 -4.47
C ALA A 14 -22.29 -30.84 -5.58
N PHE A 15 -22.90 -29.64 -5.60
CA PHE A 15 -22.69 -28.63 -6.65
C PHE A 15 -21.87 -27.44 -6.19
N TYR A 16 -21.95 -27.07 -4.91
CA TYR A 16 -21.31 -25.88 -4.32
C TYR A 16 -20.26 -26.31 -3.32
N GLN A 17 -19.01 -26.43 -3.78
CA GLN A 17 -17.98 -27.13 -3.04
C GLN A 17 -17.02 -26.16 -2.32
N ALA A 18 -16.58 -26.55 -1.13
CA ALA A 18 -15.46 -25.88 -0.46
C ALA A 18 -14.17 -25.96 -1.31
N ALA A 19 -13.26 -25.02 -1.13
CA ALA A 19 -12.03 -24.94 -1.95
C ALA A 19 -11.24 -26.26 -1.98
N ASP A 20 -11.09 -26.93 -0.83
CA ASP A 20 -10.31 -28.18 -0.72
C ASP A 20 -10.94 -29.39 -1.42
N THR A 21 -12.23 -29.34 -1.75
CA THR A 21 -12.91 -30.33 -2.60
C THR A 21 -12.91 -29.87 -4.05
N PHE A 22 -13.21 -28.59 -4.29
CA PHE A 22 -13.40 -28.02 -5.62
C PHE A 22 -12.13 -28.06 -6.48
N PHE A 23 -11.01 -27.48 -5.99
CA PHE A 23 -9.81 -27.33 -6.82
C PHE A 23 -9.14 -28.67 -7.17
N PRO A 24 -8.96 -29.65 -6.27
CA PRO A 24 -8.43 -30.96 -6.63
C PRO A 24 -9.30 -31.72 -7.65
N ALA A 25 -10.62 -31.56 -7.61
CA ALA A 25 -11.55 -32.18 -8.54
C ALA A 25 -11.41 -31.67 -10.00
N GLN A 26 -10.73 -30.54 -10.24
CA GLN A 26 -10.53 -30.01 -11.59
C GLN A 26 -9.51 -30.80 -12.44
N GLN A 27 -8.86 -31.80 -11.89
CA GLN A 27 -7.95 -32.74 -12.61
C GLN A 27 -6.87 -32.04 -13.46
N GLY A 28 -6.23 -31.01 -12.90
CA GLY A 28 -5.17 -30.25 -13.56
C GLY A 28 -5.65 -29.11 -14.47
N VAL A 29 -6.94 -28.87 -14.59
CA VAL A 29 -7.45 -27.65 -15.25
C VAL A 29 -7.25 -26.45 -14.32
N ALA A 30 -6.49 -25.47 -14.79
CA ALA A 30 -6.24 -24.24 -14.04
C ALA A 30 -7.32 -23.18 -14.35
N LEU A 31 -7.82 -22.53 -13.31
CA LEU A 31 -8.96 -21.61 -13.34
C LEU A 31 -8.56 -20.17 -13.01
N THR A 32 -9.23 -19.22 -13.67
CA THR A 32 -9.18 -17.79 -13.36
C THR A 32 -10.48 -17.32 -12.68
N TYR A 33 -10.57 -16.02 -12.35
CA TYR A 33 -11.75 -15.45 -11.67
C TYR A 33 -13.05 -15.63 -12.47
N ASP A 34 -12.97 -15.57 -13.80
CA ASP A 34 -14.15 -15.68 -14.67
C ASP A 34 -14.61 -17.13 -14.91
N ASP A 35 -13.85 -18.13 -14.48
CA ASP A 35 -14.24 -19.55 -14.61
C ASP A 35 -15.13 -20.03 -13.46
N VAL A 36 -15.29 -19.23 -12.39
CA VAL A 36 -16.02 -19.63 -11.20
C VAL A 36 -16.98 -18.56 -10.71
N THR A 37 -17.99 -18.98 -9.97
CA THR A 37 -18.82 -18.15 -9.11
C THR A 37 -18.82 -18.70 -7.69
N LEU A 38 -19.25 -17.88 -6.72
CA LEU A 38 -19.46 -18.30 -5.34
C LEU A 38 -20.95 -18.43 -5.08
N ALA A 39 -21.37 -19.57 -4.53
CA ALA A 39 -22.76 -19.80 -4.14
C ALA A 39 -23.09 -19.02 -2.88
N THR A 40 -24.29 -18.43 -2.84
CA THR A 40 -24.78 -17.72 -1.65
C THR A 40 -24.94 -18.67 -0.48
N GLN A 41 -24.74 -18.16 0.73
CA GLN A 41 -24.88 -18.91 1.98
C GLN A 41 -25.86 -18.20 2.92
N TYR A 42 -26.36 -18.91 3.92
CA TYR A 42 -27.15 -18.29 4.99
C TYR A 42 -26.38 -17.16 5.67
N SER A 43 -27.02 -16.02 5.85
CA SER A 43 -26.41 -14.81 6.39
C SER A 43 -27.24 -14.23 7.52
N GLU A 44 -26.59 -13.87 8.62
CA GLU A 44 -27.17 -13.14 9.76
C GLU A 44 -26.61 -11.72 9.87
N ILE A 45 -25.77 -11.29 8.90
CA ILE A 45 -25.14 -9.98 8.91
C ILE A 45 -25.62 -9.10 7.76
N LEU A 46 -25.62 -7.80 7.96
CA LEU A 46 -25.75 -6.85 6.87
C LEU A 46 -24.37 -6.64 6.21
N PRO A 47 -24.31 -6.35 4.91
CA PRO A 47 -23.05 -6.10 4.21
C PRO A 47 -22.10 -5.14 4.92
N ARG A 48 -22.64 -4.03 5.47
CA ARG A 48 -21.86 -2.99 6.18
C ARG A 48 -21.22 -3.46 7.48
N ASP A 49 -21.68 -4.58 8.06
CA ASP A 49 -21.19 -5.11 9.34
C ASP A 49 -20.00 -6.06 9.14
N ALA A 50 -19.64 -6.37 7.89
CA ALA A 50 -18.50 -7.20 7.58
C ALA A 50 -17.17 -6.46 7.90
N ASN A 51 -16.33 -7.07 8.73
CA ASN A 51 -14.99 -6.58 9.05
C ASN A 51 -14.02 -6.94 7.92
N LEU A 52 -13.37 -5.93 7.33
CA LEU A 52 -12.43 -6.06 6.22
C LEU A 52 -10.96 -6.07 6.65
N GLU A 53 -10.68 -5.92 7.93
CA GLU A 53 -9.31 -5.87 8.44
C GLU A 53 -8.51 -7.12 8.08
N THR A 54 -7.26 -6.92 7.73
CA THR A 54 -6.31 -7.99 7.43
C THR A 54 -4.96 -7.76 8.09
N THR A 55 -4.30 -8.85 8.46
CA THR A 55 -2.96 -8.85 9.06
C THR A 55 -2.02 -9.60 8.13
N LEU A 56 -1.00 -8.90 7.62
CA LEU A 56 0.02 -9.46 6.74
C LEU A 56 1.30 -9.85 7.50
N SER A 57 1.54 -9.24 8.66
CA SER A 57 2.56 -9.61 9.64
C SER A 57 2.15 -9.07 11.02
N GLU A 58 2.87 -9.41 12.07
CA GLU A 58 2.61 -8.88 13.43
C GLU A 58 2.64 -7.35 13.50
N ARG A 59 3.36 -6.70 12.60
CA ARG A 59 3.50 -5.23 12.53
C ARG A 59 2.79 -4.57 11.36
N LEU A 60 2.13 -5.34 10.50
CA LEU A 60 1.43 -4.81 9.32
C LEU A 60 -0.03 -5.21 9.33
N HIS A 61 -0.87 -4.30 9.80
CA HIS A 61 -2.32 -4.41 9.82
C HIS A 61 -2.92 -3.40 8.85
N LEU A 62 -3.87 -3.84 8.04
CA LEU A 62 -4.60 -2.98 7.11
C LEU A 62 -6.09 -2.99 7.48
N GLN A 63 -6.73 -1.83 7.40
CA GLN A 63 -8.17 -1.68 7.63
C GLN A 63 -9.00 -2.28 6.49
N ILE A 64 -8.44 -2.28 5.28
CA ILE A 64 -9.02 -2.95 4.10
C ILE A 64 -7.93 -3.76 3.38
N PRO A 65 -8.28 -4.91 2.79
CA PRO A 65 -7.32 -5.84 2.21
C PRO A 65 -6.89 -5.47 0.78
N ILE A 66 -6.81 -4.17 0.45
CA ILE A 66 -6.49 -3.68 -0.90
C ILE A 66 -5.17 -2.91 -0.88
N ILE A 67 -4.30 -3.27 -1.82
CA ILE A 67 -2.96 -2.71 -1.97
C ILE A 67 -2.84 -2.15 -3.39
N SER A 68 -2.28 -0.94 -3.57
CA SER A 68 -1.94 -0.44 -4.91
C SER A 68 -0.61 -0.99 -5.40
N ALA A 69 -0.57 -1.39 -6.67
CA ALA A 69 0.57 -2.08 -7.27
C ALA A 69 1.83 -1.21 -7.34
N ASP A 70 2.99 -1.84 -7.11
CA ASP A 70 4.33 -1.25 -7.23
C ASP A 70 4.76 -1.02 -8.69
N MET A 71 3.96 -0.23 -9.42
CA MET A 71 4.15 0.09 -10.83
C MET A 71 4.32 1.60 -11.01
N ASP A 72 5.20 2.00 -11.92
CA ASP A 72 5.56 3.40 -12.19
C ASP A 72 4.43 4.25 -12.80
N THR A 73 3.32 3.63 -13.14
CA THR A 73 2.08 4.27 -13.59
C THR A 73 0.91 4.05 -12.64
N VAL A 74 1.17 3.57 -11.41
CA VAL A 74 0.12 3.30 -10.40
C VAL A 74 0.46 3.96 -9.06
N THR A 75 1.64 3.70 -8.47
CA THR A 75 1.88 4.08 -7.07
C THR A 75 3.15 4.89 -6.87
N GLU A 76 2.96 6.19 -6.65
CA GLU A 76 3.88 7.11 -5.99
C GLU A 76 3.21 7.71 -4.74
N SER A 77 3.78 8.73 -4.11
CA SER A 77 3.30 9.29 -2.84
C SER A 77 1.83 9.70 -2.86
N ARG A 78 1.31 10.32 -3.93
CA ARG A 78 -0.09 10.74 -4.02
C ARG A 78 -1.05 9.54 -3.90
N MET A 79 -0.81 8.48 -4.67
CA MET A 79 -1.58 7.25 -4.60
C MET A 79 -1.39 6.56 -3.25
N ALA A 80 -0.17 6.48 -2.72
CA ALA A 80 0.10 5.83 -1.44
C ALA A 80 -0.59 6.56 -0.27
N ILE A 81 -0.61 7.89 -0.28
CA ILE A 81 -1.35 8.70 0.68
C ILE A 81 -2.85 8.40 0.61
N ALA A 82 -3.43 8.47 -0.58
CA ALA A 82 -4.85 8.22 -0.77
C ALA A 82 -5.25 6.78 -0.40
N MET A 83 -4.40 5.79 -0.73
CA MET A 83 -4.60 4.39 -0.29
C MET A 83 -4.61 4.26 1.24
N ALA A 84 -3.64 4.85 1.92
CA ALA A 84 -3.55 4.79 3.38
C ALA A 84 -4.71 5.53 4.05
N LEU A 85 -5.15 6.68 3.52
CA LEU A 85 -6.34 7.40 4.01
C LEU A 85 -7.62 6.57 3.88
N ASN A 86 -7.71 5.70 2.87
CA ASN A 86 -8.79 4.74 2.69
C ASN A 86 -8.56 3.40 3.41
N GLY A 87 -7.55 3.27 4.25
CA GLY A 87 -7.28 2.09 5.06
C GLY A 87 -6.55 0.95 4.36
N GLY A 88 -6.14 1.14 3.10
CA GLY A 88 -5.31 0.22 2.32
C GLY A 88 -3.81 0.52 2.44
N LEU A 89 -3.03 -0.02 1.52
CA LEU A 89 -1.57 0.17 1.46
C LEU A 89 -1.13 0.57 0.06
N GLY A 90 -0.29 1.60 -0.05
CA GLY A 90 0.44 1.90 -1.28
C GLY A 90 1.84 1.28 -1.27
N LEU A 91 2.18 0.51 -2.32
CA LEU A 91 3.54 0.05 -2.54
C LEU A 91 4.24 0.96 -3.55
N ILE A 92 5.13 1.83 -3.07
CA ILE A 92 5.91 2.74 -3.92
C ILE A 92 6.89 1.92 -4.77
N HIS A 93 6.86 2.12 -6.09
CA HIS A 93 7.70 1.37 -7.02
C HIS A 93 9.18 1.77 -6.94
N TYR A 94 10.06 0.91 -7.45
CA TYR A 94 11.51 1.17 -7.52
C TYR A 94 12.01 1.56 -8.93
N ASN A 95 11.10 1.80 -9.89
CA ASN A 95 11.48 2.24 -11.24
C ASN A 95 11.81 3.74 -11.29
N MET A 96 12.58 4.18 -10.32
CA MET A 96 13.08 5.55 -10.12
C MET A 96 14.43 5.49 -9.39
N PRO A 97 15.21 6.58 -9.36
CA PRO A 97 16.39 6.67 -8.50
C PRO A 97 16.05 6.45 -7.02
N GLU A 98 16.92 5.76 -6.26
CA GLU A 98 16.72 5.49 -4.83
C GLU A 98 16.41 6.76 -4.03
N ARG A 99 17.12 7.87 -4.30
CA ARG A 99 16.85 9.18 -3.66
C ARG A 99 15.41 9.65 -3.90
N GLN A 100 14.86 9.45 -5.08
CA GLN A 100 13.48 9.82 -5.41
C GLN A 100 12.50 8.92 -4.64
N GLN A 101 12.72 7.60 -4.59
CA GLN A 101 11.88 6.69 -3.82
C GLN A 101 11.85 7.06 -2.32
N LEU A 102 13.01 7.41 -1.76
CA LEU A 102 13.10 7.91 -0.39
C LEU A 102 12.28 9.20 -0.18
N SER A 103 12.30 10.12 -1.16
CA SER A 103 11.47 11.33 -1.13
C SER A 103 9.98 10.99 -1.18
N GLU A 104 9.56 10.03 -2.01
CA GLU A 104 8.17 9.59 -2.08
C GLU A 104 7.69 8.97 -0.75
N VAL A 105 8.48 8.11 -0.12
CA VAL A 105 8.19 7.55 1.21
C VAL A 105 8.08 8.67 2.25
N THR A 106 9.04 9.61 2.24
CA THR A 106 9.04 10.76 3.14
C THR A 106 7.74 11.57 3.02
N ARG A 107 7.27 11.85 1.79
CA ARG A 107 6.01 12.58 1.57
C ARG A 107 4.80 11.87 2.17
N VAL A 108 4.73 10.55 2.09
CA VAL A 108 3.65 9.78 2.73
C VAL A 108 3.74 9.90 4.24
N LYS A 109 4.93 9.66 4.79
CA LYS A 109 5.14 9.64 6.25
C LYS A 109 4.95 11.01 6.91
N TYR A 110 5.14 12.10 6.17
CA TYR A 110 4.94 13.47 6.66
C TYR A 110 3.64 14.13 6.17
N HIS A 111 2.71 13.37 5.60
CA HIS A 111 1.48 13.95 5.05
C HIS A 111 0.50 14.46 6.12
N VAL A 112 0.23 13.65 7.16
CA VAL A 112 -0.61 14.00 8.31
C VAL A 112 -0.09 13.28 9.55
N HIS A 113 0.22 14.04 10.60
CA HIS A 113 0.70 13.49 11.86
C HIS A 113 -0.31 13.73 12.99
N GLY A 114 -0.50 12.75 13.85
CA GLY A 114 -1.04 13.00 15.18
C GLY A 114 -0.03 13.77 16.01
N LEU A 115 0.69 13.08 16.88
CA LEU A 115 1.84 13.62 17.58
C LEU A 115 3.12 13.36 16.78
N ILE A 116 3.81 14.41 16.35
CA ILE A 116 5.16 14.32 15.79
C ILE A 116 6.12 14.14 16.96
N GLN A 117 6.50 12.92 17.30
CA GLN A 117 7.33 12.59 18.46
C GLN A 117 8.79 13.08 18.32
N GLU A 118 9.31 13.12 17.10
CA GLU A 118 10.65 13.62 16.81
C GLU A 118 10.58 14.75 15.78
N PRO A 119 10.14 15.95 16.18
CA PRO A 119 10.09 17.07 15.27
C PRO A 119 11.49 17.46 14.84
N ILE A 120 11.64 17.86 13.57
CA ILE A 120 12.89 18.42 13.07
C ILE A 120 13.19 19.71 13.84
N LYS A 121 14.32 19.74 14.53
CA LYS A 121 14.79 20.82 15.40
C LYS A 121 15.93 21.58 14.74
N VAL A 122 16.07 22.85 15.11
CA VAL A 122 17.19 23.69 14.68
C VAL A 122 17.89 24.29 15.91
N SER A 123 19.19 24.57 15.77
CA SER A 123 19.98 25.23 16.84
C SER A 123 19.86 26.76 16.75
N PRO A 124 19.89 27.49 17.86
CA PRO A 124 19.85 28.95 17.85
C PRO A 124 21.02 29.58 17.09
N ASP A 125 22.18 28.91 17.05
CA ASP A 125 23.40 29.40 16.41
C ASP A 125 23.48 29.18 14.90
N GLN A 126 22.62 28.34 14.35
CA GLN A 126 22.54 28.11 12.88
C GLN A 126 22.08 29.36 12.16
N TYR A 127 22.46 29.48 10.87
CA TYR A 127 21.94 30.51 9.99
C TYR A 127 20.64 30.04 9.33
N ILE A 128 19.75 31.00 9.00
CA ILE A 128 18.53 30.68 8.24
C ILE A 128 18.86 30.06 6.88
N GLY A 129 20.02 30.40 6.29
CA GLY A 129 20.53 29.78 5.09
C GLY A 129 20.75 28.27 5.24
N ASP A 130 21.28 27.82 6.38
CA ASP A 130 21.48 26.39 6.65
C ASP A 130 20.14 25.66 6.77
N VAL A 131 19.12 26.31 7.35
CA VAL A 131 17.76 25.77 7.44
C VAL A 131 17.11 25.68 6.06
N LEU A 132 17.33 26.64 5.17
CA LEU A 132 16.85 26.56 3.77
C LEU A 132 17.51 25.40 3.02
N THR A 133 18.80 25.21 3.17
CA THR A 133 19.52 24.05 2.58
C THR A 133 18.97 22.74 3.12
N LEU A 134 18.71 22.64 4.43
CA LEU A 134 18.12 21.46 5.06
C LEU A 134 16.72 21.14 4.47
N ILE A 135 15.89 22.17 4.24
CA ILE A 135 14.56 22.00 3.62
C ILE A 135 14.70 21.46 2.20
N GLU A 136 15.61 22.01 1.39
CA GLU A 136 15.84 21.58 0.02
C GLU A 136 16.41 20.16 -0.07
N GLU A 137 17.40 19.82 0.75
CA GLU A 137 18.02 18.49 0.78
C GLU A 137 17.08 17.39 1.24
N ARG A 138 16.23 17.70 2.22
CA ARG A 138 15.28 16.75 2.80
C ARG A 138 13.90 16.80 2.17
N HIS A 139 13.66 17.75 1.25
CA HIS A 139 12.38 17.98 0.58
C HIS A 139 11.19 18.18 1.54
N PHE A 140 11.41 18.94 2.62
CA PHE A 140 10.33 19.22 3.57
C PHE A 140 9.27 20.13 2.96
N SER A 141 7.99 19.80 3.21
CA SER A 141 6.83 20.62 2.82
C SER A 141 6.47 21.70 3.86
N PHE A 142 7.22 21.78 4.95
CA PHE A 142 7.01 22.71 6.06
C PHE A 142 8.26 23.56 6.29
N SER A 143 8.09 24.71 6.94
CA SER A 143 9.15 25.68 7.18
C SER A 143 9.18 26.23 8.63
N THR A 144 8.39 25.65 9.53
CA THR A 144 8.36 26.05 10.96
C THR A 144 9.08 25.01 11.79
N PHE A 145 10.06 25.41 12.60
CA PHE A 145 10.92 24.49 13.34
C PHE A 145 11.03 24.87 14.81
N PRO A 146 10.90 23.91 15.77
CA PRO A 146 11.30 24.11 17.15
C PRO A 146 12.79 24.38 17.25
N ILE A 147 13.15 25.28 18.15
CA ILE A 147 14.54 25.64 18.46
C ILE A 147 14.88 25.10 19.82
N VAL A 148 15.95 24.33 19.91
CA VAL A 148 16.41 23.69 21.14
C VAL A 148 17.88 23.94 21.41
N ASP A 149 18.27 23.81 22.66
CA ASP A 149 19.68 23.81 23.06
C ASP A 149 20.33 22.43 22.89
N SER A 150 21.59 22.29 23.27
CA SER A 150 22.35 21.03 23.19
C SER A 150 21.82 19.91 24.11
N ARG A 151 20.86 20.19 24.99
CA ARG A 151 20.19 19.25 25.89
C ARG A 151 18.73 19.02 25.53
N ASP A 152 18.34 19.39 24.31
CA ASP A 152 16.96 19.34 23.78
C ASP A 152 15.95 20.23 24.53
N ARG A 153 16.37 21.19 25.33
CA ARG A 153 15.44 22.13 25.98
C ARG A 153 14.91 23.13 24.95
N LEU A 154 13.62 23.37 25.02
CA LEU A 154 12.94 24.28 24.12
C LEU A 154 13.31 25.74 24.38
N LEU A 155 13.92 26.41 23.41
CA LEU A 155 14.28 27.82 23.44
C LEU A 155 13.27 28.71 22.73
N GLY A 156 12.54 28.16 21.75
CA GLY A 156 11.59 28.93 20.98
C GLY A 156 11.10 28.19 19.72
N LEU A 157 10.52 28.95 18.82
CA LEU A 157 9.99 28.45 17.53
C LEU A 157 10.48 29.36 16.40
N LEU A 158 11.04 28.78 15.32
CA LEU A 158 11.37 29.51 14.10
C LEU A 158 10.14 29.52 13.18
N PRO A 159 9.45 30.68 12.97
CA PRO A 159 8.25 30.73 12.15
C PRO A 159 8.58 30.62 10.66
N GLY A 160 7.75 29.94 9.88
CA GLY A 160 7.99 29.72 8.46
C GLY A 160 8.05 30.99 7.59
N HIS A 161 7.43 32.07 8.03
CA HIS A 161 7.47 33.35 7.27
C HIS A 161 8.84 34.04 7.31
N VAL A 162 9.72 33.69 8.29
CA VAL A 162 11.12 34.20 8.35
C VAL A 162 12.13 33.27 7.67
N VAL A 163 11.74 32.04 7.34
CA VAL A 163 12.60 31.10 6.60
C VAL A 163 12.54 31.43 5.10
N ARG A 164 13.29 32.48 4.72
CA ARG A 164 13.30 33.03 3.36
C ARG A 164 14.71 33.39 2.94
N PRO A 165 15.08 33.30 1.64
CA PRO A 165 16.42 33.62 1.14
C PRO A 165 16.93 35.01 1.55
N ARG A 166 16.03 36.01 1.65
CA ARG A 166 16.38 37.37 2.09
C ARG A 166 16.89 37.45 3.54
N TYR A 167 16.67 36.43 4.34
CA TYR A 167 17.12 36.36 5.73
C TYR A 167 18.22 35.31 5.95
N ALA A 168 18.77 34.72 4.88
CA ALA A 168 19.72 33.61 4.94
C ALA A 168 20.96 33.89 5.81
N SER A 169 21.42 35.14 5.86
CA SER A 169 22.57 35.56 6.66
C SER A 169 22.26 35.85 8.15
N ARG A 170 20.99 35.77 8.58
CA ARG A 170 20.62 35.96 9.97
C ARG A 170 20.74 34.66 10.75
N LYS A 171 21.11 34.77 12.05
CA LYS A 171 21.03 33.62 12.95
C LYS A 171 19.58 33.31 13.31
N VAL A 172 19.31 32.04 13.56
CA VAL A 172 17.98 31.55 14.00
C VAL A 172 17.51 32.28 15.26
N VAL A 173 18.38 32.48 16.23
CA VAL A 173 18.06 33.19 17.49
C VAL A 173 17.57 34.63 17.28
N GLU A 174 17.97 35.31 16.22
CA GLU A 174 17.55 36.69 15.93
C GLU A 174 16.14 36.78 15.32
N ALA A 175 15.61 35.67 14.82
CA ALA A 175 14.34 35.62 14.06
C ALA A 175 13.30 34.70 14.72
N MET A 176 13.63 34.06 15.83
CA MET A 176 12.74 33.13 16.53
C MET A 176 11.67 33.83 17.35
N MET A 177 10.56 33.15 17.57
CA MET A 177 9.64 33.42 18.67
C MET A 177 10.29 32.87 19.97
N PRO A 178 10.45 33.69 21.01
CA PRO A 178 11.07 33.23 22.25
C PRO A 178 10.17 32.24 22.99
N ARG A 179 10.77 31.41 23.85
CA ARG A 179 10.09 30.37 24.64
C ARG A 179 8.78 30.84 25.30
N ALA A 180 8.79 32.05 25.90
CA ALA A 180 7.64 32.61 26.57
C ALA A 180 6.41 32.86 25.67
N SER A 181 6.63 32.96 24.37
CA SER A 181 5.56 33.16 23.36
C SER A 181 5.14 31.86 22.66
N VAL A 182 5.73 30.72 23.03
CA VAL A 182 5.44 29.41 22.41
C VAL A 182 4.49 28.62 23.31
N HIS A 183 3.40 28.15 22.73
CA HIS A 183 2.44 27.30 23.43
C HIS A 183 2.96 25.88 23.59
N THR A 184 2.88 25.35 24.79
CA THR A 184 3.32 23.99 25.12
C THR A 184 2.28 23.27 25.97
N ILE A 185 2.32 21.93 25.92
CA ILE A 185 1.58 21.03 26.78
C ILE A 185 2.55 20.02 27.40
N PRO A 186 2.46 19.73 28.71
CA PRO A 186 3.24 18.66 29.32
C PRO A 186 2.91 17.28 28.73
N GLU A 187 3.93 16.45 28.48
CA GLU A 187 3.75 15.08 27.93
C GLU A 187 2.85 14.24 28.84
N CYS A 188 2.94 14.38 30.16
CA CYS A 188 2.12 13.67 31.14
C CYS A 188 0.61 13.98 31.03
N GLU A 189 0.22 15.12 30.46
CA GLU A 189 -1.18 15.50 30.28
C GLU A 189 -1.82 14.92 29.01
N LEU A 190 -1.04 14.29 28.13
CA LEU A 190 -1.56 13.79 26.84
C LEU A 190 -2.37 12.51 26.97
N GLN A 191 -2.11 11.67 27.97
CA GLN A 191 -2.81 10.40 28.14
C GLN A 191 -4.21 10.58 28.75
N PRO A 192 -5.22 9.78 28.39
CA PRO A 192 -5.17 8.66 27.44
C PRO A 192 -5.50 9.04 25.98
N ASP A 193 -5.84 10.29 25.67
CA ASP A 193 -6.26 10.74 24.32
C ASP A 193 -5.45 11.96 23.87
N PRO A 194 -4.25 11.79 23.30
CA PRO A 194 -3.41 12.89 22.82
C PRO A 194 -4.08 13.77 21.77
N ILE A 195 -4.83 13.15 20.85
CA ILE A 195 -5.49 13.86 19.74
C ILE A 195 -6.63 14.72 20.27
N GLY A 196 -7.50 14.18 21.11
CA GLY A 196 -8.60 14.94 21.71
C GLY A 196 -8.10 16.08 22.61
N ARG A 197 -6.96 15.90 23.29
CA ARG A 197 -6.30 16.98 24.07
C ARG A 197 -5.81 18.11 23.17
N ALA A 198 -5.14 17.78 22.06
CA ALA A 198 -4.67 18.76 21.10
C ALA A 198 -5.83 19.48 20.40
N ASP A 199 -6.88 18.76 20.01
CA ASP A 199 -8.10 19.33 19.40
C ASP A 199 -8.78 20.32 20.34
N LYS A 200 -8.96 19.94 21.61
CA LYS A 200 -9.49 20.82 22.64
C LYS A 200 -8.66 22.09 22.79
N PHE A 201 -7.32 21.95 22.86
CA PHE A 201 -6.41 23.08 22.97
C PHE A 201 -6.56 24.06 21.80
N PHE A 202 -6.57 23.57 20.56
CA PHE A 202 -6.71 24.43 19.38
C PHE A 202 -8.08 25.10 19.28
N ASN A 203 -9.14 24.46 19.77
CA ASN A 203 -10.48 25.05 19.87
C ASN A 203 -10.54 26.18 20.91
N GLU A 204 -9.82 26.05 22.01
CA GLU A 204 -9.77 27.07 23.08
C GLU A 204 -8.80 28.23 22.75
N HIS A 205 -7.83 28.03 21.85
CA HIS A 205 -6.77 29.00 21.52
C HIS A 205 -6.78 29.33 20.02
N VAL A 206 -7.78 30.09 19.59
CA VAL A 206 -7.95 30.48 18.20
C VAL A 206 -6.73 31.25 17.67
N GLY A 207 -6.24 30.87 16.48
CA GLY A 207 -5.07 31.48 15.84
C GLY A 207 -3.74 30.81 16.17
N ILE A 208 -3.72 29.85 17.10
CA ILE A 208 -2.53 29.03 17.36
C ILE A 208 -2.52 27.85 16.41
N HIS A 209 -1.42 27.67 15.68
CA HIS A 209 -1.27 26.61 14.67
C HIS A 209 -0.27 25.50 15.06
N LYS A 210 0.46 25.70 16.15
CA LYS A 210 1.48 24.76 16.64
C LYS A 210 1.39 24.64 18.16
N LEU A 211 1.36 23.41 18.64
CA LEU A 211 1.38 23.08 20.06
C LEU A 211 2.54 22.12 20.29
N LEU A 212 3.55 22.55 21.07
CA LEU A 212 4.72 21.74 21.35
C LEU A 212 4.49 20.93 22.63
N VAL A 213 5.03 19.72 22.63
CA VAL A 213 4.99 18.83 23.80
C VAL A 213 6.34 18.87 24.48
N VAL A 214 6.35 19.07 25.79
CA VAL A 214 7.57 19.13 26.59
C VAL A 214 7.48 18.21 27.81
N ASP A 215 8.62 17.74 28.30
CA ASP A 215 8.69 17.05 29.60
C ASP A 215 8.86 18.02 30.77
N ASP A 216 9.01 17.48 32.00
CA ASP A 216 9.17 18.25 33.23
C ASP A 216 10.47 19.10 33.28
N GLU A 217 11.45 18.82 32.39
CA GLU A 217 12.70 19.59 32.26
C GLU A 217 12.66 20.56 31.06
N ASP A 218 11.45 20.80 30.50
CA ASP A 218 11.22 21.65 29.32
C ASP A 218 11.95 21.15 28.05
N ARG A 219 12.23 19.84 27.97
CA ARG A 219 12.81 19.22 26.76
C ARG A 219 11.71 18.88 25.77
N LEU A 220 11.98 19.18 24.51
CA LEU A 220 11.03 18.91 23.42
C LEU A 220 10.78 17.40 23.25
N ARG A 221 9.53 16.98 23.34
CA ARG A 221 9.06 15.59 23.19
C ARG A 221 8.16 15.40 21.99
N GLY A 222 7.62 16.48 21.45
CA GLY A 222 6.75 16.38 20.29
C GLY A 222 6.15 17.70 19.82
N LEU A 223 5.36 17.60 18.77
CA LEU A 223 4.68 18.72 18.14
C LEU A 223 3.34 18.28 17.56
N PHE A 224 2.27 19.01 17.87
CA PHE A 224 0.99 18.96 17.13
C PHE A 224 0.86 20.16 16.20
N THR A 225 0.22 19.94 15.03
CA THR A 225 -0.19 21.04 14.15
C THR A 225 -1.71 21.10 14.06
N LEU A 226 -2.30 22.30 14.04
CA LEU A 226 -3.73 22.47 13.90
C LEU A 226 -4.27 21.74 12.66
N SER A 227 -3.60 21.91 11.50
CA SER A 227 -4.03 21.29 10.24
C SER A 227 -4.06 19.76 10.29
N ASP A 228 -3.15 19.13 11.05
CA ASP A 228 -3.14 17.67 11.18
C ASP A 228 -4.26 17.21 12.11
N ILE A 229 -4.49 17.93 13.20
CA ILE A 229 -5.57 17.62 14.16
C ILE A 229 -6.94 17.78 13.51
N GLU A 230 -7.17 18.87 12.76
CA GLU A 230 -8.41 19.08 12.00
C GLU A 230 -8.67 17.94 11.02
N ARG A 231 -7.67 17.52 10.26
CA ARG A 231 -7.78 16.38 9.32
C ARG A 231 -8.10 15.09 10.04
N ILE A 232 -7.39 14.77 11.13
CA ILE A 232 -7.64 13.55 11.91
C ILE A 232 -9.05 13.55 12.52
N THR A 233 -9.52 14.70 12.97
CA THR A 233 -10.88 14.83 13.51
C THR A 233 -11.94 14.63 12.41
N GLN A 234 -11.69 15.16 11.20
CA GLN A 234 -12.54 14.89 10.02
C GLN A 234 -12.50 13.42 9.60
N GLU A 235 -11.34 12.77 9.63
CA GLU A 235 -11.16 11.35 9.32
C GLU A 235 -11.97 10.43 10.25
N LYS A 236 -12.22 10.82 11.52
CA LYS A 236 -13.07 10.04 12.45
C LYS A 236 -14.51 9.88 11.93
N ALA A 237 -14.99 10.81 11.12
CA ALA A 237 -16.31 10.79 10.50
C ALA A 237 -16.31 10.08 9.12
N ALA A 238 -15.13 9.73 8.57
CA ALA A 238 -15.02 9.05 7.30
C ALA A 238 -15.52 7.60 7.37
N PRO A 239 -16.17 7.07 6.32
CA PRO A 239 -16.67 5.69 6.30
C PRO A 239 -15.56 4.64 6.32
N LEU A 240 -14.36 4.98 5.83
CA LEU A 240 -13.17 4.14 5.87
C LEU A 240 -12.14 4.74 6.81
N LYS A 241 -11.57 3.92 7.69
CA LYS A 241 -10.56 4.35 8.65
C LYS A 241 -9.17 4.36 8.02
N PRO A 242 -8.37 5.42 8.17
CA PRO A 242 -7.00 5.45 7.69
C PRO A 242 -6.12 4.35 8.30
N GLY A 243 -5.22 3.80 7.47
CA GLY A 243 -4.14 2.94 7.92
C GLY A 243 -3.00 3.77 8.52
N ARG A 244 -2.68 3.54 9.80
CA ARG A 244 -1.65 4.30 10.52
C ARG A 244 -0.69 3.39 11.28
N ASP A 245 0.58 3.82 11.36
CA ASP A 245 1.61 3.15 12.16
C ASP A 245 1.49 3.53 13.66
N ALA A 246 2.38 2.97 14.48
CA ALA A 246 2.40 3.23 15.92
C ALA A 246 2.70 4.70 16.29
N GLN A 247 3.33 5.46 15.38
CA GLN A 247 3.55 6.91 15.51
C GLN A 247 2.43 7.76 14.89
N PHE A 248 1.32 7.13 14.57
CA PHE A 248 0.15 7.79 13.96
C PHE A 248 0.37 8.35 12.55
N ARG A 249 1.45 7.93 11.86
CA ARG A 249 1.73 8.30 10.47
C ARG A 249 1.03 7.33 9.51
N LEU A 250 0.75 7.78 8.28
CA LEU A 250 0.16 6.92 7.26
C LEU A 250 1.06 5.72 6.94
N VAL A 251 0.45 4.54 6.79
CA VAL A 251 1.19 3.32 6.39
C VAL A 251 1.70 3.45 4.96
N CYS A 252 2.92 3.00 4.73
CA CYS A 252 3.60 3.07 3.43
C CYS A 252 4.50 1.87 3.20
N GLY A 253 4.41 1.27 2.03
CA GLY A 253 5.35 0.25 1.59
C GLY A 253 6.25 0.73 0.45
N ALA A 254 7.43 0.13 0.32
CA ALA A 254 8.35 0.38 -0.77
C ALA A 254 8.80 -0.92 -1.42
N ALA A 255 8.74 -0.97 -2.76
CA ALA A 255 9.26 -2.09 -3.51
C ALA A 255 10.77 -1.94 -3.77
N ILE A 256 11.47 -3.05 -3.82
CA ILE A 256 12.89 -3.15 -4.21
C ILE A 256 13.09 -4.32 -5.16
N SER A 257 14.23 -4.34 -5.85
CA SER A 257 14.68 -5.48 -6.65
C SER A 257 15.79 -6.26 -5.95
N ALA A 258 16.06 -7.49 -6.40
CA ALA A 258 17.25 -8.25 -6.04
C ALA A 258 18.47 -7.72 -6.84
N THR A 259 19.01 -6.57 -6.42
CA THR A 259 20.09 -5.86 -7.14
C THR A 259 21.37 -6.69 -7.15
N ARG A 260 22.03 -6.76 -8.33
CA ARG A 260 23.30 -7.47 -8.51
C ARG A 260 24.41 -6.47 -8.86
N ASN A 261 25.62 -6.80 -8.39
CA ASN A 261 26.83 -6.06 -8.73
C ASN A 261 27.33 -6.39 -10.16
N SER A 262 28.44 -5.79 -10.57
CA SER A 262 29.04 -6.02 -11.89
C SER A 262 29.55 -7.46 -12.12
N THR A 263 29.79 -8.23 -11.06
CA THR A 263 30.18 -9.64 -11.14
C THR A 263 28.97 -10.59 -11.22
N GLY A 264 27.75 -10.05 -11.13
CA GLY A 264 26.49 -10.83 -11.14
C GLY A 264 26.11 -11.42 -9.78
N GLU A 265 26.83 -11.09 -8.71
CA GLU A 265 26.52 -11.45 -7.34
C GLU A 265 25.53 -10.45 -6.71
N LEU A 266 24.89 -10.84 -5.60
CA LEU A 266 23.98 -9.94 -4.87
C LEU A 266 24.76 -8.73 -4.32
N ASP A 267 24.32 -7.52 -4.62
CA ASP A 267 24.91 -6.28 -4.12
C ASP A 267 24.40 -5.97 -2.71
N GLN A 268 24.98 -6.72 -1.75
CA GLN A 268 24.51 -6.70 -0.35
C GLN A 268 24.65 -5.31 0.29
N GLU A 269 25.78 -4.63 0.04
CA GLU A 269 26.04 -3.31 0.63
C GLU A 269 25.01 -2.28 0.16
N ARG A 270 24.75 -2.23 -1.13
CA ARG A 270 23.77 -1.31 -1.72
C ARG A 270 22.35 -1.60 -1.23
N ILE A 271 21.96 -2.89 -1.16
CA ILE A 271 20.65 -3.30 -0.66
C ILE A 271 20.49 -2.84 0.79
N LEU A 272 21.45 -3.13 1.66
CA LEU A 272 21.36 -2.75 3.07
C LEU A 272 21.38 -1.25 3.30
N LEU A 273 22.17 -0.49 2.53
CA LEU A 273 22.20 0.96 2.60
C LEU A 273 20.84 1.55 2.20
N HIS A 274 20.25 1.05 1.11
CA HIS A 274 18.94 1.52 0.67
C HIS A 274 17.82 1.15 1.65
N ILE A 275 17.80 -0.08 2.15
CA ILE A 275 16.83 -0.52 3.18
C ILE A 275 17.00 0.31 4.46
N GLY A 276 18.23 0.53 4.93
CA GLY A 276 18.49 1.38 6.09
C GLY A 276 17.91 2.78 5.93
N SER A 277 18.11 3.38 4.76
CA SER A 277 17.54 4.69 4.44
C SER A 277 16.00 4.69 4.37
N LEU A 278 15.35 3.61 3.92
CA LEU A 278 13.89 3.45 3.95
C LEU A 278 13.37 3.30 5.38
N VAL A 279 14.04 2.50 6.21
CA VAL A 279 13.70 2.28 7.62
C VAL A 279 13.83 3.57 8.43
N GLU A 280 14.89 4.35 8.24
CA GLU A 280 15.06 5.67 8.86
C GLU A 280 13.92 6.63 8.54
N ARG A 281 13.30 6.50 7.37
CA ARG A 281 12.11 7.30 6.98
C ARG A 281 10.81 6.71 7.48
N GLY A 282 10.87 5.54 8.12
CA GLY A 282 9.72 4.90 8.74
C GLY A 282 8.86 4.09 7.78
N VAL A 283 9.44 3.47 6.73
CA VAL A 283 8.70 2.53 5.88
C VAL A 283 8.15 1.38 6.72
N ASP A 284 6.89 0.99 6.50
CA ASP A 284 6.24 -0.06 7.30
C ASP A 284 6.47 -1.46 6.74
N VAL A 285 6.74 -1.57 5.45
CA VAL A 285 6.98 -2.84 4.76
C VAL A 285 7.84 -2.64 3.53
N VAL A 286 8.71 -3.60 3.26
CA VAL A 286 9.43 -3.68 1.99
C VAL A 286 8.93 -4.86 1.16
N ALA A 287 8.81 -4.66 -0.17
CA ALA A 287 8.39 -5.68 -1.10
C ALA A 287 9.53 -6.00 -2.09
N ILE A 288 10.07 -7.22 -2.00
CA ILE A 288 11.00 -7.73 -3.03
C ILE A 288 10.14 -8.18 -4.22
N SER A 289 10.05 -7.32 -5.23
CA SER A 289 9.11 -7.46 -6.33
C SER A 289 9.82 -7.76 -7.64
N THR A 290 9.66 -8.99 -8.13
CA THR A 290 10.29 -9.50 -9.35
C THR A 290 9.27 -10.25 -10.22
N ALA A 291 9.56 -10.44 -11.50
CA ALA A 291 8.73 -11.24 -12.39
C ALA A 291 8.70 -12.72 -11.97
N HIS A 292 9.81 -13.21 -11.38
CA HIS A 292 9.95 -14.59 -10.89
C HIS A 292 10.60 -14.62 -9.51
N GLY A 293 9.78 -14.72 -8.47
CA GLY A 293 10.21 -14.73 -7.07
C GLY A 293 10.88 -16.02 -6.61
N PHE A 294 10.62 -17.15 -7.29
CA PHE A 294 11.24 -18.43 -6.97
C PHE A 294 12.64 -18.53 -7.57
N SER A 295 13.53 -17.67 -7.13
CA SER A 295 14.90 -17.58 -7.60
C SER A 295 15.88 -17.38 -6.45
N LYS A 296 17.14 -17.84 -6.66
CA LYS A 296 18.22 -17.71 -5.67
C LYS A 296 18.39 -16.27 -5.19
N GLY A 297 18.46 -15.31 -6.11
CA GLY A 297 18.70 -13.90 -5.77
C GLY A 297 17.58 -13.28 -4.94
N VAL A 298 16.32 -13.65 -5.16
CA VAL A 298 15.20 -13.18 -4.33
C VAL A 298 15.28 -13.76 -2.93
N GLY A 299 15.52 -15.07 -2.79
CA GLY A 299 15.68 -15.71 -1.48
C GLY A 299 16.85 -15.15 -0.69
N GLU A 300 18.02 -14.94 -1.33
CA GLU A 300 19.20 -14.32 -0.70
C GLU A 300 18.90 -12.88 -0.24
N THR A 301 18.17 -12.09 -1.05
CA THR A 301 17.74 -10.72 -0.67
C THR A 301 16.82 -10.74 0.54
N VAL A 302 15.82 -11.62 0.56
CA VAL A 302 14.91 -11.77 1.72
C VAL A 302 15.70 -12.13 2.97
N SER A 303 16.59 -13.13 2.89
CA SER A 303 17.41 -13.60 4.03
C SER A 303 18.35 -12.51 4.54
N LEU A 304 18.96 -11.73 3.64
CA LEU A 304 19.85 -10.62 3.97
C LEU A 304 19.09 -9.53 4.75
N ILE A 305 17.92 -9.12 4.27
CA ILE A 305 17.11 -8.09 4.91
C ILE A 305 16.57 -8.59 6.26
N ARG A 306 16.11 -9.84 6.33
CA ARG A 306 15.62 -10.44 7.57
C ARG A 306 16.68 -10.50 8.65
N ALA A 307 17.93 -10.84 8.28
CA ALA A 307 19.06 -10.88 9.21
C ALA A 307 19.42 -9.49 9.75
N ALA A 308 19.38 -8.44 8.90
CA ALA A 308 19.72 -7.07 9.29
C ALA A 308 18.57 -6.34 10.00
N TYR A 309 17.32 -6.65 9.64
CA TYR A 309 16.10 -6.01 10.16
C TYR A 309 15.06 -7.07 10.57
N PRO A 310 15.23 -7.70 11.75
CA PRO A 310 14.39 -8.82 12.19
C PRO A 310 12.88 -8.51 12.27
N ASP A 311 12.57 -7.26 12.54
CA ASP A 311 11.19 -6.80 12.77
C ASP A 311 10.51 -6.19 11.55
N LEU A 312 11.26 -5.90 10.47
CA LEU A 312 10.71 -5.26 9.27
C LEU A 312 9.81 -6.25 8.52
N PRO A 313 8.54 -5.93 8.26
CA PRO A 313 7.69 -6.73 7.40
C PRO A 313 8.27 -6.85 5.99
N ILE A 314 8.31 -8.08 5.46
CA ILE A 314 8.84 -8.39 4.13
C ILE A 314 7.76 -9.09 3.31
N ILE A 315 7.42 -8.50 2.16
CA ILE A 315 6.62 -9.12 1.11
C ILE A 315 7.59 -9.59 0.02
N ALA A 316 7.41 -10.79 -0.53
CA ALA A 316 8.27 -11.30 -1.61
C ALA A 316 7.43 -11.94 -2.73
N GLY A 317 7.90 -11.87 -3.97
CA GLY A 317 7.24 -12.47 -5.13
C GLY A 317 7.79 -11.98 -6.47
N ASN A 318 7.12 -12.34 -7.58
CA ASN A 318 5.85 -13.05 -7.68
C ASN A 318 6.07 -14.56 -7.90
N VAL A 319 5.15 -15.35 -7.38
CA VAL A 319 5.20 -16.82 -7.49
C VAL A 319 3.84 -17.41 -7.89
N THR A 320 3.82 -18.71 -8.28
CA THR A 320 2.59 -19.45 -8.62
C THR A 320 2.61 -20.90 -8.14
N SER A 321 3.56 -21.28 -7.28
CA SER A 321 3.70 -22.67 -6.78
C SER A 321 3.89 -22.72 -5.28
N GLY A 322 3.44 -23.82 -4.64
CA GLY A 322 3.61 -24.06 -3.20
C GLY A 322 5.06 -24.13 -2.78
N SER A 323 5.93 -24.81 -3.55
CA SER A 323 7.37 -24.88 -3.27
C SER A 323 8.04 -23.50 -3.23
N ALA A 324 7.58 -22.57 -4.06
CA ALA A 324 8.08 -21.20 -4.05
C ALA A 324 7.64 -20.45 -2.78
N VAL A 325 6.41 -20.67 -2.31
CA VAL A 325 5.92 -20.10 -1.04
C VAL A 325 6.75 -20.62 0.13
N GLU A 326 6.95 -21.94 0.23
CA GLU A 326 7.75 -22.55 1.27
C GLU A 326 9.20 -22.05 1.26
N TYR A 327 9.79 -21.91 0.06
CA TYR A 327 11.14 -21.37 -0.10
C TYR A 327 11.27 -19.95 0.45
N LEU A 328 10.39 -19.03 0.03
CA LEU A 328 10.44 -17.64 0.47
C LEU A 328 10.07 -17.48 1.94
N ALA A 329 9.17 -18.32 2.48
CA ALA A 329 8.86 -18.38 3.91
C ALA A 329 10.10 -18.76 4.73
N ARG A 330 10.83 -19.81 4.32
CA ARG A 330 12.11 -20.20 4.98
C ARG A 330 13.16 -19.11 4.89
N CYS A 331 13.18 -18.30 3.83
CA CYS A 331 14.06 -17.13 3.73
C CYS A 331 13.67 -15.98 4.67
N GLY A 332 12.46 -15.99 5.24
CA GLY A 332 12.00 -14.99 6.21
C GLY A 332 10.98 -13.98 5.69
N ALA A 333 10.31 -14.22 4.55
CA ALA A 333 9.20 -13.41 4.08
C ALA A 333 7.97 -13.59 4.98
N ASN A 334 7.22 -12.51 5.25
CA ASN A 334 5.97 -12.54 6.02
C ASN A 334 4.75 -12.78 5.11
N ALA A 335 4.79 -12.22 3.91
CA ALA A 335 3.72 -12.39 2.93
C ALA A 335 4.30 -12.60 1.52
N ILE A 336 3.58 -13.38 0.71
CA ILE A 336 4.02 -13.79 -0.62
C ILE A 336 3.05 -13.26 -1.68
N LYS A 337 3.58 -12.55 -2.69
CA LYS A 337 2.82 -12.08 -3.86
C LYS A 337 2.63 -13.24 -4.83
N VAL A 338 1.37 -13.57 -5.11
CA VAL A 338 0.98 -14.68 -5.99
C VAL A 338 0.39 -14.13 -7.28
N GLY A 339 1.03 -14.48 -8.41
CA GLY A 339 0.53 -14.14 -9.75
C GLY A 339 1.66 -13.90 -10.76
N GLN A 340 1.64 -14.66 -11.86
CA GLN A 340 2.52 -14.47 -13.02
C GLN A 340 1.67 -14.47 -14.29
N GLY A 341 1.65 -13.31 -14.96
CA GLY A 341 0.93 -13.12 -16.22
C GLY A 341 -0.58 -12.83 -16.15
N PRO A 342 -1.26 -12.63 -14.98
CA PRO A 342 -2.69 -12.33 -14.98
C PRO A 342 -3.01 -10.85 -15.23
N GLY A 343 -2.03 -9.95 -15.12
CA GLY A 343 -2.24 -8.50 -15.31
C GLY A 343 -2.68 -8.15 -16.72
N SER A 344 -3.57 -7.16 -16.87
CA SER A 344 -4.16 -6.74 -18.15
C SER A 344 -3.14 -6.26 -19.20
N ILE A 345 -1.96 -5.84 -18.78
CA ILE A 345 -0.85 -5.35 -19.60
C ILE A 345 0.36 -6.29 -19.60
N CYS A 346 0.22 -7.47 -18.98
CA CYS A 346 1.27 -8.47 -18.90
C CYS A 346 1.18 -9.44 -20.08
N THR A 347 2.32 -9.71 -20.73
CA THR A 347 2.41 -10.67 -21.86
C THR A 347 3.32 -11.86 -21.53
N THR A 348 3.73 -12.04 -20.28
CA THR A 348 4.62 -13.14 -19.85
C THR A 348 4.11 -14.52 -20.33
N ARG A 349 2.82 -14.81 -20.20
CA ARG A 349 2.25 -16.10 -20.63
C ARG A 349 2.31 -16.31 -22.13
N ILE A 350 2.26 -15.23 -22.92
CA ILE A 350 2.35 -15.28 -24.38
C ILE A 350 3.80 -15.37 -24.82
N VAL A 351 4.69 -14.55 -24.23
CA VAL A 351 6.07 -14.41 -24.64
C VAL A 351 6.96 -15.53 -24.11
N ALA A 352 6.83 -15.84 -22.80
CA ALA A 352 7.64 -16.85 -22.12
C ALA A 352 6.95 -18.24 -22.05
N GLY A 353 5.65 -18.31 -22.28
CA GLY A 353 4.88 -19.57 -22.22
C GLY A 353 4.70 -20.13 -20.81
N VAL A 354 4.93 -19.30 -19.76
CA VAL A 354 4.84 -19.71 -18.36
C VAL A 354 3.85 -18.86 -17.58
N GLY A 355 3.34 -19.40 -16.48
CA GLY A 355 2.35 -18.77 -15.61
C GLY A 355 1.11 -19.66 -15.44
N ILE A 356 0.44 -19.49 -14.29
CA ILE A 356 -0.74 -20.29 -13.93
C ILE A 356 -1.95 -19.34 -13.79
N PRO A 357 -3.13 -19.71 -14.29
CA PRO A 357 -4.38 -19.00 -14.04
C PRO A 357 -4.59 -18.70 -12.57
N GLN A 358 -5.02 -17.47 -12.28
CA GLN A 358 -4.79 -16.82 -10.98
C GLN A 358 -5.46 -17.55 -9.82
N LEU A 359 -6.69 -18.02 -10.01
CA LEU A 359 -7.44 -18.62 -8.89
C LEU A 359 -6.84 -19.96 -8.46
N THR A 360 -6.40 -20.78 -9.41
CA THR A 360 -5.66 -22.02 -9.10
C THR A 360 -4.32 -21.75 -8.44
N ALA A 361 -3.57 -20.72 -8.91
CA ALA A 361 -2.32 -20.33 -8.27
C ALA A 361 -2.55 -19.88 -6.80
N LEU A 362 -3.62 -19.13 -6.53
CA LEU A 362 -3.99 -18.70 -5.18
C LEU A 362 -4.32 -19.89 -4.27
N TYR A 363 -5.06 -20.87 -4.76
CA TYR A 363 -5.38 -22.08 -4.00
C TYR A 363 -4.09 -22.86 -3.63
N VAL A 364 -3.27 -23.18 -4.63
CA VAL A 364 -2.03 -23.95 -4.43
C VAL A 364 -1.05 -23.23 -3.49
N CYS A 365 -0.84 -21.94 -3.73
CA CYS A 365 0.03 -21.12 -2.87
C CYS A 365 -0.57 -20.91 -1.48
N GLY A 366 -1.89 -20.79 -1.37
CA GLY A 366 -2.62 -20.63 -0.12
C GLY A 366 -2.44 -21.82 0.82
N LYS A 367 -2.53 -23.05 0.29
CA LYS A 367 -2.30 -24.28 1.07
C LYS A 367 -0.86 -24.36 1.59
N ALA A 368 0.12 -24.02 0.78
CA ALA A 368 1.52 -23.97 1.20
C ALA A 368 1.78 -22.86 2.24
N ALA A 369 1.13 -21.71 2.07
CA ALA A 369 1.25 -20.58 2.99
C ALA A 369 0.64 -20.88 4.36
N GLU A 370 -0.50 -21.57 4.40
CA GLU A 370 -1.14 -22.04 5.62
C GLU A 370 -0.20 -22.95 6.41
N ALA A 371 0.42 -23.92 5.74
CA ALA A 371 1.39 -24.84 6.33
C ALA A 371 2.69 -24.13 6.81
N ALA A 372 3.14 -23.11 6.08
CA ALA A 372 4.35 -22.34 6.39
C ALA A 372 4.12 -21.17 7.37
N GLY A 373 2.87 -20.88 7.76
CA GLY A 373 2.53 -19.79 8.67
C GLY A 373 2.71 -18.38 8.08
N VAL A 374 2.75 -18.23 6.74
CA VAL A 374 2.88 -16.95 6.05
C VAL A 374 1.56 -16.53 5.39
N ARG A 375 1.48 -15.28 4.93
CA ARG A 375 0.31 -14.75 4.24
C ARG A 375 0.51 -14.77 2.73
N ILE A 376 -0.58 -14.83 1.94
CA ILE A 376 -0.51 -14.63 0.50
C ILE A 376 -1.32 -13.42 0.07
N ILE A 377 -0.84 -12.74 -0.97
CA ILE A 377 -1.44 -11.57 -1.57
C ILE A 377 -1.71 -11.89 -3.04
N ALA A 378 -2.95 -11.76 -3.47
CA ALA A 378 -3.34 -11.96 -4.87
C ALA A 378 -2.89 -10.76 -5.71
N ASP A 379 -1.97 -10.97 -6.64
CA ASP A 379 -1.41 -9.92 -7.49
C ASP A 379 -1.76 -10.14 -8.96
N GLY A 380 -2.66 -9.29 -9.48
CA GLY A 380 -3.07 -9.24 -10.88
C GLY A 380 -4.38 -9.97 -11.23
N GLY A 381 -4.94 -9.61 -12.38
CA GLY A 381 -6.17 -10.19 -12.93
C GLY A 381 -7.47 -9.63 -12.34
N ILE A 382 -7.41 -8.75 -11.37
CA ILE A 382 -8.59 -8.15 -10.72
C ILE A 382 -9.09 -6.99 -11.58
N ALA A 383 -10.32 -7.10 -12.07
CA ALA A 383 -10.98 -6.11 -12.93
C ALA A 383 -12.24 -5.50 -12.32
N LYS A 384 -12.82 -6.12 -11.29
CA LYS A 384 -14.07 -5.72 -10.64
C LYS A 384 -14.09 -6.16 -9.17
N SER A 385 -14.99 -5.61 -8.35
CA SER A 385 -15.12 -5.95 -6.93
C SER A 385 -15.43 -7.41 -6.67
N GLY A 386 -16.21 -8.07 -7.54
CA GLY A 386 -16.48 -9.51 -7.44
C GLY A 386 -15.22 -10.38 -7.55
N ASP A 387 -14.19 -9.94 -8.31
CA ASP A 387 -12.91 -10.65 -8.38
C ASP A 387 -12.14 -10.53 -7.06
N ILE A 388 -12.29 -9.38 -6.35
CA ILE A 388 -11.72 -9.19 -5.01
C ILE A 388 -12.32 -10.20 -4.03
N VAL A 389 -13.64 -10.40 -4.04
CA VAL A 389 -14.31 -11.40 -3.20
C VAL A 389 -13.76 -12.81 -3.47
N LYS A 390 -13.66 -13.18 -4.75
CA LYS A 390 -13.10 -14.49 -5.16
C LYS A 390 -11.63 -14.64 -4.77
N ALA A 391 -10.81 -13.59 -4.95
CA ALA A 391 -9.41 -13.60 -4.55
C ALA A 391 -9.25 -13.76 -3.03
N LEU A 392 -10.01 -12.99 -2.24
CA LEU A 392 -9.93 -13.00 -0.77
C LEU A 392 -10.51 -14.26 -0.13
N SER A 393 -11.32 -15.04 -0.87
CA SER A 393 -11.73 -16.37 -0.44
C SER A 393 -10.57 -17.38 -0.43
N LEU A 394 -9.40 -17.03 -1.00
CA LEU A 394 -8.19 -17.85 -1.07
C LEU A 394 -6.93 -17.11 -0.63
N SER A 395 -7.01 -15.80 -0.32
CA SER A 395 -5.86 -14.96 0.02
C SER A 395 -6.15 -14.04 1.21
N HIS A 396 -5.16 -13.23 1.61
CA HIS A 396 -5.28 -12.31 2.75
C HIS A 396 -5.41 -10.85 2.32
N ALA A 397 -4.91 -10.51 1.14
CA ALA A 397 -5.04 -9.20 0.52
C ALA A 397 -4.97 -9.32 -1.00
N VAL A 398 -5.30 -8.24 -1.70
CA VAL A 398 -5.21 -8.13 -3.15
C VAL A 398 -4.37 -6.92 -3.56
N ILE A 399 -3.66 -7.04 -4.68
CA ILE A 399 -2.96 -5.92 -5.33
C ILE A 399 -3.73 -5.53 -6.57
N CYS A 400 -4.08 -4.24 -6.66
CA CYS A 400 -4.78 -3.65 -7.79
C CYS A 400 -3.85 -2.71 -8.57
N GLY A 401 -3.68 -2.99 -9.87
CA GLY A 401 -2.97 -2.13 -10.82
C GLY A 401 -3.97 -1.42 -11.74
N GLY A 402 -4.55 -2.14 -12.69
CA GLY A 402 -5.44 -1.60 -13.73
C GLY A 402 -6.70 -0.89 -13.21
N LEU A 403 -7.24 -1.30 -12.06
CA LEU A 403 -8.37 -0.63 -11.42
C LEU A 403 -8.02 0.79 -10.93
N LEU A 404 -6.78 0.99 -10.49
CA LEU A 404 -6.31 2.22 -9.86
C LEU A 404 -5.51 3.13 -10.82
N ALA A 405 -5.00 2.58 -11.92
CA ALA A 405 -4.17 3.32 -12.88
C ALA A 405 -4.87 4.52 -13.54
N GLY A 406 -6.19 4.52 -13.61
CA GLY A 406 -7.00 5.63 -14.14
C GLY A 406 -7.28 6.73 -13.11
N CYS A 407 -7.03 6.51 -11.82
CA CYS A 407 -7.29 7.50 -10.80
C CYS A 407 -6.41 8.76 -10.97
N PRO A 408 -6.91 9.96 -10.66
CA PRO A 408 -6.11 11.19 -10.69
C PRO A 408 -4.86 11.13 -9.79
N GLU A 409 -4.88 10.33 -8.73
CA GLU A 409 -3.80 10.12 -7.77
C GLU A 409 -2.65 9.27 -8.32
N ALA A 410 -2.89 8.46 -9.35
CA ALA A 410 -1.85 7.69 -10.02
C ALA A 410 -0.82 8.62 -10.71
N PRO A 411 0.46 8.21 -10.85
CA PRO A 411 1.48 8.99 -11.55
C PRO A 411 1.15 9.25 -13.03
N GLY A 412 1.83 10.23 -13.60
CA GLY A 412 1.74 10.60 -15.01
C GLY A 412 0.70 11.70 -15.30
N GLU A 413 0.88 12.33 -16.46
CA GLU A 413 0.03 13.42 -16.93
C GLU A 413 -1.28 12.89 -17.51
N ILE A 414 -2.32 13.72 -17.43
CA ILE A 414 -3.61 13.46 -18.07
C ILE A 414 -3.52 13.98 -19.50
N MET A 415 -3.85 13.14 -20.46
CA MET A 415 -3.89 13.44 -21.89
C MET A 415 -5.32 13.41 -22.39
N GLU A 416 -5.70 14.40 -23.20
CA GLU A 416 -6.99 14.40 -23.89
C GLU A 416 -6.85 13.82 -25.30
N ILE A 417 -7.65 12.81 -25.62
CA ILE A 417 -7.71 12.19 -26.94
C ILE A 417 -9.17 12.03 -27.35
N ASN A 418 -9.59 12.70 -28.43
CA ASN A 418 -10.96 12.67 -28.94
C ASN A 418 -12.02 13.02 -27.88
N GLY A 419 -11.76 14.03 -27.04
CA GLY A 419 -12.67 14.50 -25.99
C GLY A 419 -12.74 13.58 -24.76
N LYS A 420 -11.88 12.60 -24.65
CA LYS A 420 -11.75 11.72 -23.49
C LYS A 420 -10.37 11.88 -22.84
N LEU A 421 -10.36 11.78 -21.52
CA LEU A 421 -9.15 11.92 -20.71
C LEU A 421 -8.52 10.54 -20.44
N TYR A 422 -7.21 10.43 -20.65
CA TYR A 422 -6.43 9.22 -20.47
C TYR A 422 -5.18 9.46 -19.65
N LYS A 423 -4.69 8.39 -19.02
CA LYS A 423 -3.36 8.31 -18.41
C LYS A 423 -2.58 7.16 -19.02
N GLN A 424 -1.26 7.28 -19.04
CA GLN A 424 -0.39 6.17 -19.44
C GLN A 424 -0.51 5.05 -18.41
N TYR A 425 -0.66 3.82 -18.90
CA TYR A 425 -0.63 2.60 -18.10
C TYR A 425 0.25 1.58 -18.81
N ARG A 426 1.32 1.13 -18.17
CA ARG A 426 2.30 0.24 -18.80
C ARG A 426 2.73 -0.91 -17.89
N GLY A 427 2.98 -2.09 -18.51
CA GLY A 427 3.58 -3.21 -17.84
C GLY A 427 5.04 -2.93 -17.48
N MET A 428 5.49 -3.41 -16.31
CA MET A 428 6.88 -3.26 -15.89
C MET A 428 7.87 -3.98 -16.81
N GLY A 429 7.41 -4.96 -17.62
CA GLY A 429 8.17 -5.62 -18.70
C GLY A 429 8.05 -4.94 -20.07
N SER A 430 7.42 -3.76 -20.18
CA SER A 430 7.38 -2.99 -21.42
C SER A 430 8.73 -2.37 -21.76
N PRO A 431 9.03 -2.09 -23.04
CA PRO A 431 10.31 -1.49 -23.44
C PRO A 431 10.60 -0.16 -22.73
N ALA A 432 9.60 0.71 -22.57
CA ALA A 432 9.77 1.99 -21.89
C ALA A 432 10.02 1.82 -20.39
N ALA A 433 9.30 0.92 -19.71
CA ALA A 433 9.53 0.64 -18.29
C ALA A 433 10.93 0.04 -18.05
N MET A 434 11.35 -0.91 -18.88
CA MET A 434 12.68 -1.51 -18.79
C MET A 434 13.80 -0.48 -19.01
N LYS A 435 13.62 0.43 -19.96
CA LYS A 435 14.58 1.53 -20.21
C LYS A 435 14.65 2.49 -19.02
N ALA A 436 13.54 2.74 -18.34
CA ALA A 436 13.50 3.60 -17.16
C ALA A 436 14.17 2.96 -15.92
N GLY A 437 14.26 1.63 -15.82
CA GLY A 437 14.94 0.95 -14.70
C GLY A 437 14.40 -0.41 -14.31
N SER A 438 13.22 -0.81 -14.80
CA SER A 438 12.58 -2.07 -14.41
C SER A 438 13.23 -3.33 -15.00
N ALA A 439 14.29 -3.21 -15.82
CA ALA A 439 15.01 -4.34 -16.40
C ALA A 439 15.49 -5.35 -15.35
N ALA A 440 15.89 -4.89 -14.16
CA ALA A 440 16.29 -5.73 -13.04
C ALA A 440 15.16 -6.65 -12.55
N ARG A 441 13.89 -6.26 -12.69
CA ARG A 441 12.70 -7.07 -12.36
C ARG A 441 12.66 -8.38 -13.17
N TYR A 442 13.20 -8.34 -14.37
CA TYR A 442 13.25 -9.46 -15.33
C TYR A 442 14.64 -10.12 -15.41
N GLY A 443 15.54 -9.79 -14.50
CA GLY A 443 16.91 -10.34 -14.46
C GLY A 443 17.86 -9.80 -15.53
N HIS A 444 17.55 -8.63 -16.11
CA HIS A 444 18.37 -8.00 -17.14
C HIS A 444 19.16 -6.80 -16.60
N ASN A 445 20.40 -6.62 -17.09
CA ASN A 445 21.21 -5.42 -16.81
C ASN A 445 20.80 -4.29 -17.78
N LYS A 446 20.86 -3.03 -17.30
CA LYS A 446 20.54 -1.83 -18.08
C LYS A 446 21.37 -1.67 -19.37
N ASP A 447 22.58 -2.24 -19.40
CA ASP A 447 23.58 -2.02 -20.45
C ASP A 447 23.62 -3.14 -21.50
N THR A 448 22.70 -4.10 -21.50
CA THR A 448 22.66 -5.14 -22.53
C THR A 448 22.08 -4.59 -23.82
N THR A 449 22.91 -4.45 -24.85
CA THR A 449 22.54 -4.12 -26.25
C THR A 449 21.71 -5.22 -26.92
N ARG A 450 21.47 -6.36 -26.26
CA ARG A 450 20.59 -7.42 -26.74
C ARG A 450 19.13 -6.98 -26.61
N LYS A 451 18.38 -7.09 -27.71
CA LYS A 451 16.92 -6.95 -27.71
C LYS A 451 16.33 -8.00 -26.77
N VAL A 452 15.83 -7.58 -25.63
CA VAL A 452 15.10 -8.42 -24.69
C VAL A 452 13.63 -8.52 -25.16
N ALA A 453 13.05 -9.71 -25.11
CA ALA A 453 11.63 -9.86 -25.39
C ALA A 453 10.81 -9.09 -24.35
N ALA A 454 9.89 -8.23 -24.79
CA ALA A 454 9.05 -7.45 -23.91
C ALA A 454 7.95 -8.35 -23.31
N GLU A 455 7.85 -8.39 -22.00
CA GLU A 455 6.83 -9.13 -21.25
C GLU A 455 5.70 -8.22 -20.72
N GLY A 456 5.47 -7.10 -21.38
CA GLY A 456 4.40 -6.16 -21.08
C GLY A 456 4.19 -5.18 -22.22
N VAL A 457 2.99 -4.62 -22.28
CA VAL A 457 2.60 -3.61 -23.27
C VAL A 457 2.48 -2.23 -22.63
N GLU A 458 2.57 -1.21 -23.48
CA GLU A 458 2.22 0.17 -23.14
C GLU A 458 0.81 0.45 -23.62
N ALA A 459 -0.02 1.03 -22.76
CA ALA A 459 -1.43 1.28 -23.02
C ALA A 459 -1.87 2.61 -22.41
N LEU A 460 -3.06 3.03 -22.75
CA LEU A 460 -3.76 4.14 -22.15
C LEU A 460 -4.92 3.62 -21.28
N LYS A 461 -5.10 4.21 -20.11
CA LYS A 461 -6.23 3.97 -19.24
C LYS A 461 -7.09 5.23 -19.19
N GLU A 462 -8.39 5.11 -19.47
CA GLU A 462 -9.33 6.21 -19.32
C GLU A 462 -9.31 6.70 -17.86
N VAL A 463 -9.30 8.02 -17.67
CA VAL A 463 -9.31 8.63 -16.33
C VAL A 463 -10.60 8.25 -15.63
N SER A 464 -10.45 7.68 -14.45
CA SER A 464 -11.55 7.29 -13.57
C SER A 464 -11.90 8.41 -12.57
N ALA A 465 -12.86 8.14 -11.69
CA ALA A 465 -13.11 8.97 -10.52
C ALA A 465 -11.91 9.00 -9.56
N SER A 466 -11.96 9.86 -8.53
CA SER A 466 -10.97 9.90 -7.46
C SER A 466 -10.81 8.52 -6.80
N LEU A 467 -9.65 8.28 -6.20
CA LEU A 467 -9.40 7.02 -5.48
C LEU A 467 -10.46 6.77 -4.41
N ASP A 468 -10.89 7.78 -3.66
CA ASP A 468 -11.93 7.65 -2.63
C ASP A 468 -13.23 7.08 -3.18
N SER A 469 -13.66 7.57 -4.34
CA SER A 469 -14.86 7.07 -5.02
C SER A 469 -14.68 5.62 -5.50
N VAL A 470 -13.52 5.29 -6.09
CA VAL A 470 -13.19 3.94 -6.54
C VAL A 470 -13.13 2.99 -5.35
N MET A 471 -12.47 3.37 -4.25
CA MET A 471 -12.37 2.55 -3.05
C MET A 471 -13.72 2.31 -2.40
N THR A 472 -14.58 3.33 -2.33
CA THR A 472 -15.96 3.19 -1.82
C THR A 472 -16.74 2.13 -2.62
N GLN A 473 -16.62 2.13 -3.94
CA GLN A 473 -17.29 1.13 -4.79
C GLN A 473 -16.70 -0.28 -4.60
N LEU A 474 -15.36 -0.41 -4.55
CA LEU A 474 -14.70 -1.70 -4.36
C LEU A 474 -15.01 -2.31 -2.99
N VAL A 475 -14.96 -1.50 -1.94
CA VAL A 475 -15.30 -1.89 -0.56
C VAL A 475 -16.77 -2.26 -0.46
N GLY A 476 -17.68 -1.47 -1.02
CA GLY A 476 -19.11 -1.78 -1.05
C GLY A 476 -19.40 -3.11 -1.76
N GLY A 477 -18.74 -3.37 -2.89
CA GLY A 477 -18.86 -4.64 -3.59
C GLY A 477 -18.29 -5.83 -2.80
N LEU A 478 -17.16 -5.65 -2.10
CA LEU A 478 -16.59 -6.67 -1.22
C LEU A 478 -17.54 -6.97 -0.04
N GLN A 479 -18.05 -5.94 0.63
CA GLN A 479 -19.00 -6.09 1.74
C GLN A 479 -20.30 -6.77 1.27
N SER A 480 -20.83 -6.42 0.09
CA SER A 480 -21.97 -7.11 -0.50
C SER A 480 -21.70 -8.59 -0.70
N GLY A 481 -20.56 -8.96 -1.28
CA GLY A 481 -20.17 -10.36 -1.46
C GLY A 481 -20.06 -11.11 -0.14
N MET A 482 -19.46 -10.49 0.88
CA MET A 482 -19.36 -11.07 2.22
C MET A 482 -20.74 -11.22 2.88
N GLY A 483 -21.63 -10.25 2.68
CA GLY A 483 -23.02 -10.32 3.14
C GLY A 483 -23.78 -11.51 2.54
N TYR A 484 -23.67 -11.74 1.22
CA TYR A 484 -24.28 -12.91 0.56
C TYR A 484 -23.70 -14.25 1.03
N LEU A 485 -22.48 -14.26 1.52
CA LEU A 485 -21.82 -15.46 2.04
C LEU A 485 -21.99 -15.60 3.57
N GLY A 486 -22.62 -14.63 4.25
CA GLY A 486 -22.72 -14.60 5.70
C GLY A 486 -21.36 -14.51 6.39
N ALA A 487 -20.37 -13.92 5.75
CA ALA A 487 -18.99 -13.84 6.23
C ALA A 487 -18.75 -12.57 7.05
N THR A 488 -18.59 -12.71 8.36
CA THR A 488 -18.37 -11.58 9.29
C THR A 488 -16.99 -10.93 9.17
N ASN A 489 -16.00 -11.65 8.63
CA ASN A 489 -14.62 -11.21 8.43
C ASN A 489 -13.94 -12.05 7.33
N LEU A 490 -12.70 -11.69 6.94
CA LEU A 490 -11.99 -12.39 5.87
C LEU A 490 -11.65 -13.86 6.19
N ALA A 491 -11.46 -14.23 7.44
CA ALA A 491 -11.26 -15.63 7.81
C ALA A 491 -12.54 -16.43 7.62
N SER A 492 -13.68 -15.87 8.03
CA SER A 492 -15.01 -16.45 7.78
C SER A 492 -15.29 -16.54 6.27
N LEU A 493 -14.91 -15.53 5.47
CA LEU A 493 -15.04 -15.57 4.00
C LEU A 493 -14.34 -16.79 3.41
N ARG A 494 -13.07 -17.05 3.79
CA ARG A 494 -12.31 -18.22 3.32
C ARG A 494 -12.97 -19.55 3.68
N ASN A 495 -13.51 -19.65 4.88
CA ASN A 495 -14.16 -20.89 5.37
C ASN A 495 -15.54 -21.13 4.74
N ARG A 496 -16.30 -20.07 4.47
CA ARG A 496 -17.67 -20.14 3.97
C ARG A 496 -17.79 -20.17 2.45
N ALA A 497 -16.75 -19.75 1.72
CA ALA A 497 -16.76 -19.74 0.27
C ALA A 497 -17.07 -21.14 -0.30
N ARG A 498 -18.06 -21.20 -1.20
CA ARG A 498 -18.45 -22.40 -1.96
C ARG A 498 -18.36 -22.09 -3.42
N PHE A 499 -17.53 -22.84 -4.11
CA PHE A 499 -17.19 -22.63 -5.50
C PHE A 499 -18.06 -23.47 -6.42
N SER A 500 -18.45 -22.87 -7.54
CA SER A 500 -19.06 -23.58 -8.68
C SER A 500 -18.38 -23.09 -9.96
N ARG A 501 -18.06 -24.03 -10.86
CA ARG A 501 -17.54 -23.69 -12.18
C ARG A 501 -18.69 -23.20 -13.07
N ILE A 502 -18.44 -22.12 -13.82
CA ILE A 502 -19.42 -21.58 -14.77
C ILE A 502 -18.96 -21.78 -16.22
N THR A 503 -19.92 -21.86 -17.12
CA THR A 503 -19.66 -21.90 -18.55
C THR A 503 -19.52 -20.49 -19.13
N PRO A 504 -18.96 -20.32 -20.34
CA PRO A 504 -18.99 -19.02 -21.02
C PRO A 504 -20.40 -18.43 -21.22
N ALA A 505 -21.43 -19.30 -21.28
CA ALA A 505 -22.82 -18.84 -21.31
C ALA A 505 -23.25 -18.26 -19.97
N GLY A 506 -22.94 -18.93 -18.83
CA GLY A 506 -23.20 -18.42 -17.49
C GLY A 506 -22.42 -17.15 -17.18
N GLN A 507 -21.20 -17.02 -17.72
CA GLN A 507 -20.45 -15.77 -17.60
C GLN A 507 -21.14 -14.60 -18.33
N ARG A 508 -21.69 -14.83 -19.54
CA ARG A 508 -22.47 -13.81 -20.26
C ARG A 508 -23.77 -13.45 -19.52
N GLU A 509 -24.48 -14.44 -18.96
CA GLU A 509 -25.65 -14.23 -18.13
C GLU A 509 -25.37 -13.33 -16.90
N SER A 510 -24.14 -13.39 -16.35
CA SER A 510 -23.71 -12.59 -15.19
C SER A 510 -23.49 -11.11 -15.53
N ALA A 511 -23.49 -10.73 -16.81
CA ALA A 511 -23.37 -9.34 -17.25
C ALA A 511 -24.75 -8.75 -17.58
N PRO A 512 -24.96 -7.44 -17.44
CA PRO A 512 -26.16 -6.79 -17.95
C PRO A 512 -26.37 -7.14 -19.45
N HIS A 513 -27.55 -7.61 -19.82
CA HIS A 513 -27.88 -7.98 -21.20
C HIS A 513 -29.29 -7.51 -21.56
N ASP A 514 -29.57 -7.37 -22.84
CA ASP A 514 -30.84 -6.89 -23.41
C ASP A 514 -31.27 -5.49 -22.95
N ILE A 515 -30.30 -4.63 -22.55
CA ILE A 515 -30.54 -3.25 -22.14
C ILE A 515 -29.50 -2.32 -22.75
N VAL A 516 -29.83 -1.04 -22.77
CA VAL A 516 -28.87 0.05 -23.00
C VAL A 516 -28.52 0.66 -21.65
N GLU A 517 -27.27 0.53 -21.25
CA GLU A 517 -26.79 1.10 -19.99
C GLU A 517 -26.74 2.64 -20.08
N VAL A 518 -27.51 3.30 -19.25
CA VAL A 518 -27.44 4.77 -19.11
C VAL A 518 -26.37 5.10 -18.10
N LYS A 519 -25.21 5.56 -18.56
CA LYS A 519 -24.21 6.18 -17.67
C LYS A 519 -24.77 7.52 -17.22
N THR A 520 -25.40 7.55 -16.06
CA THR A 520 -25.69 8.81 -15.39
C THR A 520 -24.35 9.47 -15.06
N GLY A 521 -23.98 10.50 -15.83
CA GLY A 521 -22.82 11.32 -15.54
C GLY A 521 -22.92 11.81 -14.10
N SER A 522 -21.85 11.71 -13.35
CA SER A 522 -21.71 12.42 -12.09
C SER A 522 -22.00 13.89 -12.37
N SER A 523 -23.20 14.35 -12.01
CA SER A 523 -23.50 15.78 -11.97
C SER A 523 -22.48 16.41 -11.03
N ASN A 524 -21.59 17.22 -11.60
CA ASN A 524 -20.83 18.20 -10.84
C ASN A 524 -21.80 19.06 -10.05
N ASN A 525 -21.80 18.92 -8.74
CA ASN A 525 -22.20 19.93 -7.78
C ASN A 525 -21.06 20.11 -6.79
#